data_34eb8f694fcd7c00a5242eb312e50d84
#
_entry.id   34eb8f694fcd7c00a5242eb312e50d84
#
_cell.length_a   1.000
_cell.length_b   1.000
_cell.length_c   1.000
_cell.angle_alpha   90.00
_cell.angle_beta   90.00
_cell.angle_gamma   90.00
#
_symmetry.space_group_name_H-M   'P 1'
#
loop_
_entity.id
_entity.type
_entity.pdbx_description
1 polymer ?
#
loop_
_entity_poly.entity_id
_entity_poly.type
_entity_poly.pdbx_seq_one_letter_code
_entity_poly.pdbx_strand_id
1 'polypeptide(L)'
;MGAALDYRIYHTTDKDKIRKQWAYDVFCADSDTYGGEIGQLGDGLDFSETEIQASDEDAVEFLNSTHDKGEPALAIPFRLKNGTTGYVCGGLCSE
;
A
#
# COMPACT_ATOMS: atom_id res chain seq x y z
N MET A 1 7.36 4.24 21.00
CA MET A 1 6.21 3.83 20.59
C MET A 1 6.20 2.95 19.36
N GLY A 2 5.10 2.37 19.03
CA GLY A 2 5.03 1.36 18.01
C GLY A 2 4.93 1.90 16.59
N ALA A 3 4.72 0.99 15.69
CA ALA A 3 4.38 1.29 14.30
C ALA A 3 3.07 0.60 13.99
N ALA A 4 2.26 1.22 13.16
CA ALA A 4 1.00 0.67 12.71
C ALA A 4 1.04 0.49 11.21
N LEU A 5 0.47 -0.60 10.73
CA LEU A 5 0.34 -0.82 9.29
C LEU A 5 -0.86 -0.06 8.78
N ASP A 6 -0.66 0.74 7.74
CA ASP A 6 -1.76 1.36 7.01
C ASP A 6 -1.57 1.10 5.53
N TYR A 7 -2.67 0.91 4.81
CA TYR A 7 -2.62 0.51 3.42
C TYR A 7 -3.92 0.87 2.69
N ARG A 8 -3.85 0.78 1.37
CA ARG A 8 -5.03 0.88 0.49
C ARG A 8 -5.00 -0.28 -0.48
N ILE A 9 -6.16 -0.72 -0.91
CA ILE A 9 -6.29 -1.84 -1.85
C ILE A 9 -6.82 -1.32 -3.17
N TYR A 10 -6.13 -1.65 -4.27
CA TYR A 10 -6.51 -1.22 -5.61
C TYR A 10 -6.80 -2.44 -6.48
N HIS A 11 -7.98 -2.46 -7.08
CA HIS A 11 -8.44 -3.60 -7.87
C HIS A 11 -8.15 -3.40 -9.36
N THR A 12 -6.89 -3.12 -9.68
CA THR A 12 -6.45 -2.92 -11.06
C THR A 12 -5.02 -3.41 -11.22
N THR A 13 -4.66 -3.79 -12.44
CA THR A 13 -3.30 -4.16 -12.79
C THR A 13 -2.51 -2.97 -13.37
N ASP A 14 -3.18 -1.86 -13.62
CA ASP A 14 -2.55 -0.68 -14.25
C ASP A 14 -1.72 0.08 -13.21
N LYS A 15 -0.41 -0.09 -13.29
CA LYS A 15 0.52 0.53 -12.34
C LYS A 15 0.45 2.06 -12.38
N ASP A 16 0.24 2.64 -13.55
CA ASP A 16 0.14 4.10 -13.67
C ASP A 16 -1.09 4.63 -12.94
N LYS A 17 -2.22 3.94 -13.08
CA LYS A 17 -3.42 4.30 -12.34
C LYS A 17 -3.21 4.16 -10.84
N ILE A 18 -2.53 3.09 -10.42
CA ILE A 18 -2.25 2.85 -9.01
C ILE A 18 -1.38 3.98 -8.46
N ARG A 19 -0.33 4.38 -9.18
CA ARG A 19 0.53 5.49 -8.74
C ARG A 19 -0.24 6.79 -8.59
N LYS A 20 -1.11 7.09 -9.54
CA LYS A 20 -1.92 8.31 -9.49
C LYS A 20 -2.91 8.28 -8.33
N GLN A 21 -3.58 7.15 -8.15
CA GLN A 21 -4.55 7.00 -7.07
C GLN A 21 -3.87 7.05 -5.71
N TRP A 22 -2.71 6.40 -5.58
CA TRP A 22 -1.93 6.44 -4.35
C TRP A 22 -1.51 7.86 -4.00
N ALA A 23 -0.99 8.60 -4.98
CA ALA A 23 -0.59 9.99 -4.76
C ALA A 23 -1.77 10.85 -4.29
N TYR A 24 -2.93 10.64 -4.89
CA TYR A 24 -4.15 11.33 -4.50
C TYR A 24 -4.57 10.96 -3.08
N ASP A 25 -4.55 9.67 -2.76
CA ASP A 25 -4.95 9.18 -1.43
C ASP A 25 -4.00 9.70 -0.35
N VAL A 26 -2.71 9.73 -0.63
CA VAL A 26 -1.72 10.30 0.28
C VAL A 26 -1.94 11.79 0.49
N PHE A 27 -2.22 12.52 -0.59
CA PHE A 27 -2.50 13.95 -0.51
C PHE A 27 -3.74 14.21 0.36
N CYS A 28 -4.79 13.45 0.18
CA CYS A 28 -6.01 13.58 0.99
C CYS A 28 -5.75 13.26 2.45
N ALA A 29 -4.97 12.20 2.72
CA ALA A 29 -4.64 11.82 4.08
C ALA A 29 -3.77 12.89 4.77
N ASP A 30 -2.80 13.43 4.04
CA ASP A 30 -1.88 14.44 4.57
C ASP A 30 -2.60 15.74 4.91
N SER A 31 -3.65 16.06 4.18
CA SER A 31 -4.42 17.29 4.42
C SER A 31 -5.50 17.13 5.49
N ASP A 32 -5.74 15.91 5.98
CA ASP A 32 -6.70 15.65 7.03
C ASP A 32 -6.05 15.87 8.40
N THR A 33 -6.72 16.62 9.26
CA THR A 33 -6.23 16.91 10.61
C THR A 33 -5.98 15.64 11.42
N TYR A 34 -6.80 14.62 11.22
CA TYR A 34 -6.65 13.34 11.92
C TYR A 34 -5.78 12.36 11.14
N GLY A 35 -5.21 12.84 10.07
CA GLY A 35 -4.21 12.21 9.25
C GLY A 35 -4.38 10.73 9.00
N GLY A 36 -4.62 10.34 7.80
CA GLY A 36 -4.37 8.95 7.49
C GLY A 36 -2.88 8.71 7.67
N GLU A 37 -2.54 7.60 8.29
CA GLU A 37 -1.14 7.27 8.49
C GLU A 37 -0.40 7.15 7.17
N ILE A 38 -1.08 6.81 6.08
CA ILE A 38 -0.43 6.75 4.77
C ILE A 38 0.21 8.06 4.35
N GLY A 39 -0.26 9.18 4.87
CA GLY A 39 0.36 10.48 4.62
C GLY A 39 1.84 10.51 5.00
N GLN A 40 2.24 9.72 5.97
CA GLN A 40 3.63 9.62 6.41
C GLN A 40 4.52 8.90 5.40
N LEU A 41 3.93 8.09 4.53
CA LEU A 41 4.67 7.28 3.57
C LEU A 41 5.09 8.08 2.34
N GLY A 42 4.44 9.23 2.09
CA GLY A 42 4.70 10.01 0.89
C GLY A 42 4.06 9.42 -0.34
N ASP A 43 4.17 10.11 -1.45
CA ASP A 43 3.53 9.71 -2.71
C ASP A 43 4.36 8.73 -3.53
N GLY A 44 5.58 8.42 -3.11
CA GLY A 44 6.40 7.42 -3.78
C GLY A 44 5.85 6.02 -3.52
N LEU A 45 5.90 5.18 -4.52
CA LEU A 45 5.38 3.83 -4.43
C LEU A 45 6.32 2.87 -5.13
N ASP A 46 6.79 1.87 -4.37
CA ASP A 46 7.73 0.88 -4.86
C ASP A 46 6.99 -0.42 -5.14
N PHE A 47 6.93 -0.84 -6.40
CA PHE A 47 6.26 -2.08 -6.76
C PHE A 47 7.19 -3.26 -6.47
N SER A 48 6.75 -4.11 -5.54
CA SER A 48 7.52 -5.28 -5.14
C SER A 48 7.56 -6.32 -6.25
N GLU A 49 8.74 -6.88 -6.50
CA GLU A 49 8.92 -7.98 -7.46
C GLU A 49 8.73 -9.33 -6.76
N THR A 50 7.70 -9.45 -5.98
CA THR A 50 7.37 -10.68 -5.28
C THR A 50 6.33 -11.48 -6.05
N GLU A 51 6.13 -12.72 -5.63
CA GLU A 51 5.07 -13.56 -6.19
C GLU A 51 3.72 -12.93 -5.90
N ILE A 52 2.75 -13.19 -6.79
CA ILE A 52 1.38 -12.73 -6.60
C ILE A 52 0.79 -13.50 -5.43
N GLN A 53 0.34 -12.77 -4.42
CA GLN A 53 -0.25 -13.37 -3.23
C GLN A 53 -1.63 -13.94 -3.56
N ALA A 54 -2.06 -14.94 -2.82
CA ALA A 54 -3.32 -15.63 -3.10
C ALA A 54 -4.54 -14.75 -2.82
N SER A 55 -4.42 -13.82 -1.88
CA SER A 55 -5.54 -12.94 -1.51
C SER A 55 -4.99 -11.61 -1.00
N ASP A 56 -5.90 -10.65 -0.81
CA ASP A 56 -5.56 -9.36 -0.23
C ASP A 56 -5.06 -9.51 1.22
N GLU A 57 -5.62 -10.44 1.97
CA GLU A 57 -5.16 -10.70 3.34
C GLU A 57 -3.71 -11.17 3.36
N ASP A 58 -3.36 -12.08 2.44
CA ASP A 58 -1.98 -12.56 2.32
C ASP A 58 -1.03 -11.42 1.92
N ALA A 59 -1.50 -10.54 1.03
CA ALA A 59 -0.70 -9.39 0.63
C ALA A 59 -0.47 -8.42 1.79
N VAL A 60 -1.47 -8.21 2.62
CA VAL A 60 -1.34 -7.35 3.81
C VAL A 60 -0.34 -7.96 4.78
N GLU A 61 -0.41 -9.26 5.03
CA GLU A 61 0.57 -9.94 5.90
C GLU A 61 1.98 -9.84 5.34
N PHE A 62 2.13 -10.02 4.03
CA PHE A 62 3.44 -9.90 3.38
C PHE A 62 3.98 -8.48 3.53
N LEU A 63 3.13 -7.48 3.33
CA LEU A 63 3.51 -6.08 3.50
C LEU A 63 3.98 -5.81 4.93
N ASN A 64 3.22 -6.29 5.91
CA ASN A 64 3.53 -6.09 7.32
C ASN A 64 4.89 -6.71 7.70
N SER A 65 5.24 -7.84 7.11
CA SER A 65 6.48 -8.54 7.45
C SER A 65 7.68 -8.06 6.62
N THR A 66 7.45 -7.35 5.53
CA THR A 66 8.50 -6.96 4.58
C THR A 66 8.86 -5.48 4.69
N HIS A 67 7.87 -4.62 4.89
CA HIS A 67 8.11 -3.18 4.93
C HIS A 67 8.74 -2.76 6.25
N ASP A 68 9.77 -1.93 6.18
CA ASP A 68 10.38 -1.31 7.37
C ASP A 68 9.93 0.14 7.47
N LYS A 69 9.75 0.59 8.71
CA LYS A 69 9.38 1.96 9.01
C LYS A 69 10.42 2.91 8.43
N GLY A 70 9.96 3.95 7.75
CA GLY A 70 10.84 4.92 7.10
C GLY A 70 11.10 4.64 5.64
N GLU A 71 10.73 3.47 5.14
CA GLU A 71 10.85 3.16 3.73
C GLU A 71 9.66 3.70 2.94
N PRO A 72 9.81 3.90 1.61
CA PRO A 72 8.66 4.24 0.76
C PRO A 72 7.60 3.14 0.83
N ALA A 73 6.36 3.49 0.52
CA ALA A 73 5.28 2.52 0.46
C ALA A 73 5.57 1.43 -0.56
N LEU A 74 5.15 0.21 -0.25
CA LEU A 74 5.29 -0.92 -1.16
C LEU A 74 3.94 -1.26 -1.78
N ALA A 75 3.95 -1.75 -3.01
CA ALA A 75 2.78 -2.28 -3.69
C ALA A 75 2.97 -3.80 -3.83
N ILE A 76 2.11 -4.56 -3.18
CA ILE A 76 2.19 -6.02 -3.15
C ILE A 76 1.07 -6.58 -4.02
N PRO A 77 1.39 -7.36 -5.07
CA PRO A 77 0.36 -7.91 -5.94
C PRO A 77 -0.40 -9.06 -5.28
N PHE A 78 -1.69 -9.13 -5.56
CA PHE A 78 -2.50 -10.25 -5.11
C PHE A 78 -3.53 -10.61 -6.17
N ARG A 79 -4.06 -11.84 -6.09
CA ARG A 79 -5.02 -12.33 -7.06
C ARG A 79 -6.44 -11.95 -6.63
N LEU A 80 -7.17 -11.34 -7.56
CA LEU A 80 -8.59 -11.03 -7.36
C LEU A 80 -9.44 -12.27 -7.65
N LYS A 81 -10.67 -12.25 -7.16
CA LYS A 81 -11.60 -13.37 -7.34
C LYS A 81 -11.87 -13.69 -8.80
N ASN A 82 -11.80 -12.69 -9.68
CA ASN A 82 -12.04 -12.89 -11.12
C ASN A 82 -10.76 -13.32 -11.87
N GLY A 83 -9.67 -13.59 -11.17
CA GLY A 83 -8.44 -14.04 -11.78
C GLY A 83 -7.48 -12.93 -12.21
N THR A 84 -7.88 -11.67 -12.12
CA THR A 84 -6.97 -10.56 -12.39
C THR A 84 -6.14 -10.24 -11.17
N THR A 85 -5.21 -9.30 -11.30
CA THR A 85 -4.32 -8.91 -10.21
C THR A 85 -4.69 -7.54 -9.68
N GLY A 86 -4.71 -7.40 -8.36
CA GLY A 86 -4.79 -6.10 -7.71
C GLY A 86 -3.52 -5.87 -6.91
N TYR A 87 -3.46 -4.77 -6.18
CA TYR A 87 -2.31 -4.42 -5.36
C TYR A 87 -2.75 -3.89 -4.00
N VAL A 88 -2.04 -4.32 -2.97
CA VAL A 88 -2.11 -3.70 -1.64
C VAL A 88 -0.93 -2.76 -1.52
N CYS A 89 -1.20 -1.48 -1.31
CA CYS A 89 -0.17 -0.45 -1.25
C CYS A 89 -0.15 0.20 0.13
N GLY A 90 1.01 0.29 0.74
CA GLY A 90 1.11 0.91 2.04
C GLY A 90 2.41 0.57 2.75
N GLY A 91 2.37 0.59 4.07
CA GLY A 91 3.55 0.28 4.88
C GLY A 91 3.36 0.63 6.34
N LEU A 92 4.43 0.48 7.10
CA LEU A 92 4.45 0.77 8.53
C LEU A 92 4.61 2.28 8.76
N CYS A 93 3.76 2.82 9.59
CA CYS A 93 3.71 4.23 9.92
C CYS A 93 3.94 4.43 11.41
N SER A 94 4.41 5.60 11.80
CA SER A 94 4.52 5.96 13.23
C SER A 94 3.13 6.18 13.81
N GLU A 95 2.95 5.70 15.01
CA GLU A 95 1.75 6.00 15.79
C GLU A 95 1.88 7.30 16.53
#